data_6b0dba0173db1648352d27b8578f292c
#
_entry.id   6b0dba0173db1648352d27b8578f292c
#
_cell.length_a   1.000
_cell.length_b   1.000
_cell.length_c   1.000
_cell.angle_alpha   90.00
_cell.angle_beta   90.00
_cell.angle_gamma   90.00
#
_symmetry.space_group_name_H-M   'P 1'
#
loop_
_entity.id
_entity.type
_entity.pdbx_description
1 polymer ?
#
loop_
_entity_poly.entity_id
_entity_poly.type
_entity_poly.pdbx_seq_one_letter_code
_entity_poly.pdbx_strand_id
1 'polypeptide(L)'
;MIITFISDTHSKQKQITSSLPGGDILIHAGDATSMGYRHEIQEFMKWMNGLNNYDHKVFIAGNHDWGFQDSPKECREFLDFYNKINYLEDDMVLIGEEYERMVKIWGAPWQPEFHNWAFNLPRNGDQLKEKWDLIPQDIDILITHGPSFGHLDTVKFNPGVNLGCELLRERIEVIKPKIHVFGHIHTGYGYKFDGNTHYFNAAVLDENYNFTQKPLTVNWNPETNEIEFL
;
A
#
# COMPACT_ATOMS: atom_id res chain seq x y z
N MET A 1 -12.93 6.06 12.24
CA MET A 1 -11.83 5.05 12.19
C MET A 1 -10.54 5.78 11.88
N ILE A 2 -9.53 5.62 12.76
CA ILE A 2 -8.22 6.26 12.59
C ILE A 2 -7.30 5.33 11.78
N ILE A 3 -6.90 5.76 10.60
CA ILE A 3 -6.06 4.98 9.69
C ILE A 3 -4.78 5.76 9.40
N THR A 4 -3.64 5.08 9.53
CA THR A 4 -2.33 5.61 9.14
C THR A 4 -1.82 4.89 7.89
N PHE A 5 -1.41 5.65 6.89
CA PHE A 5 -0.85 5.17 5.63
C PHE A 5 0.64 5.46 5.57
N ILE A 6 1.43 4.45 5.23
CA ILE A 6 2.86 4.54 4.95
C ILE A 6 3.21 3.62 3.77
N SER A 7 4.31 3.90 3.11
CA SER A 7 4.90 3.08 2.05
C SER A 7 6.39 3.39 1.92
N ASP A 8 7.12 2.56 1.16
CA ASP A 8 8.50 2.83 0.74
C ASP A 8 9.44 3.12 1.92
N THR A 9 9.42 2.21 2.92
CA THR A 9 10.29 2.33 4.09
C THR A 9 11.71 1.83 3.86
N HIS A 10 11.94 0.98 2.84
CA HIS A 10 13.25 0.48 2.39
C HIS A 10 14.19 0.13 3.54
N SER A 11 13.75 -0.74 4.45
CA SER A 11 14.47 -1.17 5.66
C SER A 11 14.78 -0.05 6.67
N LYS A 12 14.20 1.16 6.50
CA LYS A 12 14.39 2.32 7.40
C LYS A 12 13.22 2.55 8.35
N GLN A 13 12.29 1.61 8.44
CA GLN A 13 11.05 1.70 9.22
C GLN A 13 11.24 2.11 10.70
N LYS A 14 12.40 1.83 11.30
CA LYS A 14 12.70 2.24 12.68
C LYS A 14 12.76 3.77 12.84
N GLN A 15 13.14 4.50 11.77
CA GLN A 15 13.27 5.96 11.79
C GLN A 15 11.91 6.66 11.87
N ILE A 16 10.84 6.03 11.35
CA ILE A 16 9.50 6.61 11.35
C ILE A 16 8.68 6.24 12.58
N THR A 17 9.16 5.34 13.45
CA THR A 17 8.38 4.80 14.57
C THR A 17 7.83 5.88 15.50
N SER A 18 8.64 6.91 15.80
CA SER A 18 8.20 8.01 16.66
C SER A 18 7.20 8.97 16.01
N SER A 19 7.02 8.88 14.70
CA SER A 19 6.05 9.68 13.93
C SER A 19 4.73 8.96 13.70
N LEU A 20 4.60 7.72 14.17
CA LEU A 20 3.38 6.92 14.05
C LEU A 20 2.45 7.23 15.24
N PRO A 21 1.29 7.88 15.01
CA PRO A 21 0.43 8.33 16.10
C PRO A 21 -0.32 7.20 16.80
N GLY A 22 -0.48 6.05 16.15
CA GLY A 22 -1.41 4.99 16.57
C GLY A 22 -2.79 5.16 15.93
N GLY A 23 -3.68 4.22 16.19
CA GLY A 23 -5.03 4.23 15.66
C GLY A 23 -5.57 2.82 15.42
N ASP A 24 -6.67 2.72 14.68
CA ASP A 24 -7.33 1.45 14.44
C ASP A 24 -6.54 0.60 13.42
N ILE A 25 -6.06 1.22 12.33
CA ILE A 25 -5.39 0.51 11.25
C ILE A 25 -4.09 1.21 10.84
N LEU A 26 -3.01 0.42 10.69
CA LEU A 26 -1.81 0.81 9.96
C LEU A 26 -1.79 0.08 8.62
N ILE A 27 -1.66 0.82 7.52
CA ILE A 27 -1.50 0.27 6.17
C ILE A 27 -0.11 0.62 5.64
N HIS A 28 0.63 -0.41 5.16
CA HIS A 28 1.90 -0.26 4.46
C HIS A 28 1.77 -0.71 3.00
N ALA A 29 1.95 0.20 2.06
CA ALA A 29 1.68 -0.02 0.64
C ALA A 29 2.90 -0.47 -0.19
N GLY A 30 3.77 -1.31 0.40
CA GLY A 30 4.89 -1.93 -0.32
C GLY A 30 6.23 -1.24 -0.16
N ASP A 31 7.28 -1.87 -0.69
CA ASP A 31 8.69 -1.49 -0.52
C ASP A 31 9.08 -1.37 0.97
N ALA A 32 8.73 -2.42 1.70
CA ALA A 32 9.09 -2.57 3.11
C ALA A 32 10.60 -2.78 3.31
N THR A 33 11.24 -3.44 2.34
CA THR A 33 12.66 -3.81 2.35
C THR A 33 13.44 -3.09 1.25
N SER A 34 14.76 -3.14 1.30
CA SER A 34 15.62 -2.57 0.26
C SER A 34 15.82 -3.53 -0.92
N MET A 35 15.91 -4.85 -0.64
CA MET A 35 16.19 -5.89 -1.63
C MET A 35 15.38 -7.18 -1.40
N GLY A 36 14.54 -7.24 -0.38
CA GLY A 36 13.75 -8.43 -0.07
C GLY A 36 14.55 -9.57 0.52
N TYR A 37 15.74 -9.31 1.10
CA TYR A 37 16.50 -10.34 1.76
C TYR A 37 15.77 -10.86 3.02
N ARG A 38 15.96 -12.13 3.32
CA ARG A 38 15.33 -12.80 4.47
C ARG A 38 15.43 -11.99 5.77
N HIS A 39 16.61 -11.46 6.09
CA HIS A 39 16.82 -10.70 7.32
C HIS A 39 16.07 -9.35 7.32
N GLU A 40 15.95 -8.68 6.16
CA GLU A 40 15.18 -7.44 6.03
C GLU A 40 13.69 -7.69 6.28
N ILE A 41 13.15 -8.76 5.68
CA ILE A 41 11.76 -9.19 5.87
C ILE A 41 11.49 -9.51 7.35
N GLN A 42 12.37 -10.28 7.99
CA GLN A 42 12.24 -10.61 9.42
C GLN A 42 12.28 -9.36 10.31
N GLU A 43 13.19 -8.41 10.02
CA GLU A 43 13.27 -7.15 10.76
C GLU A 43 12.03 -6.28 10.57
N PHE A 44 11.49 -6.20 9.35
CA PHE A 44 10.25 -5.48 9.06
C PHE A 44 9.07 -6.10 9.80
N MET A 45 8.87 -7.41 9.70
CA MET A 45 7.77 -8.10 10.38
C MET A 45 7.86 -7.96 11.91
N LYS A 46 9.07 -8.09 12.47
CA LYS A 46 9.31 -7.88 13.89
C LYS A 46 8.95 -6.46 14.33
N TRP A 47 9.37 -5.46 13.55
CA TRP A 47 9.04 -4.07 13.79
C TRP A 47 7.52 -3.83 13.72
N MET A 48 6.88 -4.25 12.65
CA MET A 48 5.45 -4.06 12.44
C MET A 48 4.61 -4.75 13.53
N ASN A 49 4.98 -5.98 13.89
CA ASN A 49 4.33 -6.71 14.99
C ASN A 49 4.47 -6.01 16.34
N GLY A 50 5.59 -5.32 16.56
CA GLY A 50 5.88 -4.58 17.79
C GLY A 50 5.12 -3.26 17.95
N LEU A 51 4.43 -2.78 16.93
CA LEU A 51 3.59 -1.57 16.98
C LEU A 51 2.26 -1.88 17.69
N ASN A 52 2.27 -1.81 19.02
CA ASN A 52 1.09 -2.18 19.85
C ASN A 52 0.04 -1.06 19.94
N ASN A 53 0.29 0.08 19.35
CA ASN A 53 -0.62 1.23 19.27
C ASN A 53 -1.53 1.22 18.03
N TYR A 54 -1.56 0.09 17.29
CA TYR A 54 -2.51 -0.19 16.21
C TYR A 54 -3.20 -1.53 16.46
N ASP A 55 -4.52 -1.57 16.29
CA ASP A 55 -5.31 -2.80 16.46
C ASP A 55 -5.09 -3.75 15.27
N HIS A 56 -5.06 -3.20 14.06
CA HIS A 56 -4.86 -3.94 12.82
C HIS A 56 -3.68 -3.40 12.02
N LYS A 57 -2.93 -4.31 11.42
CA LYS A 57 -1.79 -3.98 10.56
C LYS A 57 -1.93 -4.74 9.25
N VAL A 58 -1.97 -4.01 8.15
CA VAL A 58 -2.15 -4.54 6.81
C VAL A 58 -0.97 -4.10 5.95
N PHE A 59 -0.40 -5.01 5.17
CA PHE A 59 0.62 -4.63 4.21
C PHE A 59 0.57 -5.47 2.94
N ILE A 60 1.13 -4.92 1.88
CA ILE A 60 1.46 -5.59 0.63
C ILE A 60 2.96 -5.54 0.39
N ALA A 61 3.49 -6.38 -0.48
CA ALA A 61 4.83 -6.23 -1.02
C ALA A 61 4.90 -5.09 -2.07
N GLY A 62 6.11 -4.60 -2.32
CA GLY A 62 6.42 -3.72 -3.44
C GLY A 62 7.51 -4.31 -4.33
N ASN A 63 8.04 -3.53 -5.27
CA ASN A 63 9.02 -4.04 -6.23
C ASN A 63 10.39 -4.35 -5.62
N HIS A 64 10.75 -3.77 -4.49
CA HIS A 64 11.97 -4.11 -3.74
C HIS A 64 11.83 -5.36 -2.88
N ASP A 65 10.62 -5.86 -2.67
CA ASP A 65 10.34 -6.96 -1.74
C ASP A 65 10.45 -8.33 -2.41
N TRP A 66 11.57 -8.60 -3.09
CA TRP A 66 11.84 -9.81 -3.88
C TRP A 66 11.53 -11.11 -3.16
N GLY A 67 11.79 -11.18 -1.85
CA GLY A 67 11.57 -12.42 -1.10
C GLY A 67 10.12 -12.89 -1.12
N PHE A 68 9.15 -11.98 -1.22
CA PHE A 68 7.73 -12.35 -1.33
C PHE A 68 7.40 -12.98 -2.68
N GLN A 69 8.08 -12.58 -3.76
CA GLN A 69 7.93 -13.20 -5.09
C GLN A 69 8.74 -14.48 -5.23
N ASP A 70 10.01 -14.48 -4.81
CA ASP A 70 10.95 -15.57 -5.08
C ASP A 70 10.85 -16.72 -4.07
N SER A 71 10.41 -16.42 -2.84
CA SER A 71 10.29 -17.38 -1.74
C SER A 71 8.97 -17.20 -0.97
N PRO A 72 7.81 -17.19 -1.63
CA PRO A 72 6.52 -16.84 -1.01
C PRO A 72 6.17 -17.78 0.15
N LYS A 73 6.52 -19.05 0.06
CA LYS A 73 6.28 -20.02 1.13
C LYS A 73 7.03 -19.67 2.41
N GLU A 74 8.32 -19.34 2.29
CA GLU A 74 9.14 -18.94 3.44
C GLU A 74 8.62 -17.65 4.08
N CYS A 75 8.23 -16.66 3.28
CA CYS A 75 7.65 -15.43 3.77
C CYS A 75 6.33 -15.65 4.53
N ARG A 76 5.46 -16.55 4.02
CA ARG A 76 4.22 -16.93 4.71
C ARG A 76 4.49 -17.66 6.03
N GLU A 77 5.48 -18.55 6.08
CA GLU A 77 5.92 -19.19 7.34
C GLU A 77 6.36 -18.16 8.39
N PHE A 78 7.02 -17.05 7.98
CA PHE A 78 7.33 -15.97 8.91
C PHE A 78 6.08 -15.24 9.40
N LEU A 79 5.11 -15.00 8.52
CA LEU A 79 3.85 -14.34 8.88
C LEU A 79 3.06 -15.15 9.92
N ASP A 80 3.11 -16.47 9.87
CA ASP A 80 2.45 -17.36 10.85
C ASP A 80 2.91 -17.11 12.30
N PHE A 81 4.15 -16.62 12.49
CA PHE A 81 4.65 -16.19 13.80
C PHE A 81 4.08 -14.84 14.26
N TYR A 82 3.52 -14.04 13.34
CA TYR A 82 3.10 -12.66 13.59
C TYR A 82 1.61 -12.48 13.26
N ASN A 83 0.76 -13.16 14.05
CA ASN A 83 -0.70 -13.22 13.86
C ASN A 83 -1.44 -11.86 13.93
N LYS A 84 -0.72 -10.77 14.19
CA LYS A 84 -1.27 -9.40 14.20
C LYS A 84 -1.02 -8.65 12.89
N ILE A 85 -0.47 -9.31 11.88
CA ILE A 85 -0.13 -8.70 10.58
C ILE A 85 -0.90 -9.42 9.49
N ASN A 86 -1.59 -8.66 8.66
CA ASN A 86 -2.29 -9.16 7.48
C ASN A 86 -1.46 -8.80 6.23
N TYR A 87 -0.85 -9.79 5.60
CA TYR A 87 -0.22 -9.64 4.29
C TYR A 87 -1.23 -9.96 3.19
N LEU A 88 -1.37 -9.04 2.23
CA LEU A 88 -2.29 -9.21 1.11
C LEU A 88 -1.51 -9.32 -0.20
N GLU A 89 -1.84 -10.33 -0.99
CA GLU A 89 -1.35 -10.57 -2.35
C GLU A 89 -2.50 -11.17 -3.16
N ASP A 90 -3.17 -10.33 -3.93
CA ASP A 90 -4.43 -10.67 -4.61
C ASP A 90 -5.48 -11.23 -3.61
N ASP A 91 -5.56 -10.60 -2.45
CA ASP A 91 -6.37 -11.09 -1.33
C ASP A 91 -7.04 -9.93 -0.58
N MET A 92 -8.01 -10.28 0.25
CA MET A 92 -8.85 -9.34 1.00
C MET A 92 -8.86 -9.67 2.50
N VAL A 93 -8.80 -8.63 3.33
CA VAL A 93 -9.09 -8.72 4.76
C VAL A 93 -10.35 -7.92 5.11
N LEU A 94 -11.12 -8.45 6.06
CA LEU A 94 -12.28 -7.78 6.65
C LEU A 94 -11.91 -7.28 8.04
N ILE A 95 -12.10 -5.98 8.29
CA ILE A 95 -11.80 -5.33 9.58
C ILE A 95 -13.06 -4.70 10.14
N GLY A 96 -13.40 -5.00 11.38
CA GLY A 96 -14.56 -4.52 12.11
C GLY A 96 -15.05 -5.52 13.13
N GLU A 97 -16.03 -5.15 13.96
CA GLU A 97 -16.65 -6.04 14.93
C GLU A 97 -17.86 -6.78 14.34
N GLU A 98 -18.23 -7.93 14.93
CA GLU A 98 -19.17 -8.92 14.37
C GLU A 98 -20.57 -8.35 14.05
N TYR A 99 -20.97 -7.25 14.62
CA TYR A 99 -22.29 -6.62 14.40
C TYR A 99 -22.21 -5.22 13.81
N GLU A 100 -20.98 -4.79 13.42
CA GLU A 100 -20.73 -3.52 12.77
C GLU A 100 -20.45 -3.70 11.28
N ARG A 101 -20.41 -2.58 10.55
CA ARG A 101 -19.99 -2.61 9.16
C ARG A 101 -18.54 -3.01 9.04
N MET A 102 -18.29 -4.16 8.41
CA MET A 102 -16.94 -4.61 8.09
C MET A 102 -16.33 -3.74 6.98
N VAL A 103 -15.13 -3.25 7.20
CA VAL A 103 -14.32 -2.57 6.18
C VAL A 103 -13.57 -3.60 5.35
N LYS A 104 -13.77 -3.58 4.04
CA LYS A 104 -13.17 -4.50 3.07
C LYS A 104 -11.92 -3.88 2.47
N ILE A 105 -10.77 -4.48 2.76
CA ILE A 105 -9.46 -4.01 2.29
C ILE A 105 -8.88 -5.04 1.34
N TRP A 106 -8.68 -4.69 0.07
CA TRP A 106 -8.01 -5.51 -0.93
C TRP A 106 -6.58 -5.03 -1.14
N GLY A 107 -5.63 -5.97 -1.29
CA GLY A 107 -4.23 -5.67 -1.54
C GLY A 107 -3.63 -6.47 -2.68
N ALA A 108 -2.84 -5.81 -3.55
CA ALA A 108 -2.11 -6.43 -4.64
C ALA A 108 -0.77 -5.71 -4.91
N PRO A 109 0.36 -6.45 -5.02
CA PRO A 109 1.69 -5.87 -5.18
C PRO A 109 2.07 -5.50 -6.63
N TRP A 110 1.29 -5.95 -7.60
CA TRP A 110 1.60 -5.87 -9.04
C TRP A 110 1.73 -4.44 -9.54
N GLN A 111 2.59 -4.25 -10.55
CA GLN A 111 2.78 -2.96 -11.21
C GLN A 111 3.22 -3.13 -12.66
N PRO A 112 3.05 -2.09 -13.52
CA PRO A 112 3.66 -2.05 -14.82
C PRO A 112 5.18 -2.19 -14.73
N GLU A 113 5.76 -2.95 -15.65
CA GLU A 113 7.18 -3.22 -15.68
C GLU A 113 8.02 -1.93 -15.61
N PHE A 114 8.92 -1.90 -14.63
CA PHE A 114 9.88 -0.86 -14.38
C PHE A 114 11.22 -1.50 -14.02
N HIS A 115 12.19 -1.42 -14.90
CA HIS A 115 13.44 -2.16 -14.80
C HIS A 115 13.23 -3.67 -14.55
N ASN A 116 14.21 -4.36 -13.98
CA ASN A 116 14.09 -5.77 -13.58
C ASN A 116 13.86 -5.86 -12.05
N TRP A 117 12.66 -5.49 -11.62
CA TRP A 117 12.25 -5.53 -10.22
C TRP A 117 11.14 -6.58 -9.98
N ALA A 118 10.84 -6.86 -8.71
CA ALA A 118 9.79 -7.80 -8.34
C ALA A 118 8.38 -7.28 -8.74
N PHE A 119 7.43 -8.20 -8.83
CA PHE A 119 6.01 -7.94 -9.11
C PHE A 119 5.73 -7.12 -10.39
N ASN A 120 6.69 -7.09 -11.30
CA ASN A 120 6.56 -6.47 -12.61
C ASN A 120 5.75 -7.33 -13.57
N LEU A 121 4.80 -6.72 -14.27
CA LEU A 121 4.08 -7.32 -15.40
C LEU A 121 4.06 -6.35 -16.58
N PRO A 122 4.00 -6.84 -17.82
CA PRO A 122 4.01 -5.98 -19.01
C PRO A 122 2.93 -4.91 -18.93
N ARG A 123 3.33 -3.64 -19.11
CA ARG A 123 2.41 -2.50 -19.18
C ARG A 123 1.37 -2.76 -20.27
N ASN A 124 0.09 -2.57 -19.95
CA ASN A 124 -1.04 -2.84 -20.84
C ASN A 124 -1.14 -4.30 -21.34
N GLY A 125 -0.46 -5.25 -20.67
CA GLY A 125 -0.53 -6.67 -20.98
C GLY A 125 -1.72 -7.38 -20.30
N ASP A 126 -2.15 -8.49 -20.91
CA ASP A 126 -3.26 -9.31 -20.40
C ASP A 126 -3.01 -9.78 -18.96
N GLN A 127 -1.77 -10.17 -18.63
CA GLN A 127 -1.39 -10.62 -17.30
C GLN A 127 -1.65 -9.56 -16.22
N LEU A 128 -1.30 -8.30 -16.49
CA LEU A 128 -1.56 -7.22 -15.54
C LEU A 128 -3.06 -6.90 -15.45
N LYS A 129 -3.77 -6.98 -16.59
CA LYS A 129 -5.22 -6.83 -16.61
C LYS A 129 -5.92 -7.92 -15.79
N GLU A 130 -5.53 -9.17 -15.93
CA GLU A 130 -6.06 -10.30 -15.15
C GLU A 130 -5.90 -10.06 -13.64
N LYS A 131 -4.76 -9.49 -13.20
CA LYS A 131 -4.55 -9.14 -11.79
C LYS A 131 -5.52 -8.08 -11.30
N TRP A 132 -5.75 -7.05 -12.08
CA TRP A 132 -6.71 -6.01 -11.72
C TRP A 132 -8.17 -6.49 -11.78
N ASP A 133 -8.49 -7.43 -12.65
CA ASP A 133 -9.82 -8.04 -12.74
C ASP A 133 -10.18 -8.88 -11.50
N LEU A 134 -9.20 -9.37 -10.73
CA LEU A 134 -9.41 -10.06 -9.46
C LEU A 134 -9.98 -9.14 -8.36
N ILE A 135 -9.75 -7.83 -8.43
CA ILE A 135 -10.21 -6.88 -7.41
C ILE A 135 -11.74 -6.93 -7.33
N PRO A 136 -12.36 -7.23 -6.18
CA PRO A 136 -13.83 -7.24 -6.05
C PRO A 136 -14.46 -5.84 -6.28
N GLN A 137 -15.74 -5.82 -6.64
CA GLN A 137 -16.43 -4.55 -6.92
C GLN A 137 -16.85 -3.77 -5.66
N ASP A 138 -16.94 -4.45 -4.52
CA ASP A 138 -17.52 -3.92 -3.29
C ASP A 138 -16.49 -3.71 -2.17
N ILE A 139 -15.26 -3.41 -2.54
CA ILE A 139 -14.20 -3.07 -1.58
C ILE A 139 -14.28 -1.61 -1.13
N ASP A 140 -13.86 -1.35 0.09
CA ASP A 140 -13.76 -0.01 0.64
C ASP A 140 -12.38 0.61 0.41
N ILE A 141 -11.32 -0.16 0.69
CA ILE A 141 -9.92 0.28 0.57
C ILE A 141 -9.18 -0.62 -0.40
N LEU A 142 -8.54 -0.01 -1.39
CA LEU A 142 -7.61 -0.65 -2.31
C LEU A 142 -6.19 -0.28 -1.92
N ILE A 143 -5.31 -1.28 -1.83
CA ILE A 143 -3.88 -1.09 -1.64
C ILE A 143 -3.16 -1.66 -2.86
N THR A 144 -2.40 -0.82 -3.58
CA THR A 144 -1.47 -1.25 -4.63
C THR A 144 -0.11 -0.64 -4.38
N HIS A 145 0.98 -1.24 -4.89
CA HIS A 145 2.27 -0.61 -4.68
C HIS A 145 2.43 0.64 -5.56
N GLY A 146 2.20 0.52 -6.87
CA GLY A 146 2.23 1.66 -7.78
C GLY A 146 0.90 2.40 -7.91
N PRO A 147 0.93 3.69 -8.30
CA PRO A 147 -0.26 4.51 -8.52
C PRO A 147 -1.05 4.10 -9.75
N SER A 148 -2.35 4.42 -9.78
CA SER A 148 -3.14 4.47 -11.01
C SER A 148 -2.79 5.71 -11.82
N PHE A 149 -2.90 5.61 -13.15
CA PHE A 149 -2.61 6.71 -14.08
C PHE A 149 -3.38 7.99 -13.75
N GLY A 150 -2.66 9.12 -13.66
CA GLY A 150 -3.24 10.45 -13.41
C GLY A 150 -3.49 10.77 -11.92
N HIS A 151 -3.02 9.91 -11.00
CA HIS A 151 -3.19 10.11 -9.57
C HIS A 151 -1.86 10.07 -8.82
N LEU A 152 -1.28 11.26 -8.52
CA LEU A 152 -0.04 11.41 -7.75
C LEU A 152 1.12 10.57 -8.33
N ASP A 153 1.20 10.50 -9.66
CA ASP A 153 2.03 9.59 -10.44
C ASP A 153 3.06 10.30 -11.34
N THR A 154 3.39 11.54 -11.02
CA THR A 154 4.38 12.34 -11.77
C THR A 154 5.73 12.39 -11.08
N VAL A 155 6.81 12.49 -11.85
CA VAL A 155 8.19 12.65 -11.35
C VAL A 155 8.72 14.06 -11.65
N LYS A 156 9.55 14.59 -10.75
CA LYS A 156 10.07 15.99 -10.86
C LYS A 156 10.88 16.25 -12.13
N PHE A 157 11.68 15.27 -12.58
CA PHE A 157 12.55 15.40 -13.75
C PHE A 157 11.81 15.20 -15.07
N ASN A 158 10.53 14.84 -15.04
CA ASN A 158 9.67 14.77 -16.22
C ASN A 158 8.26 15.28 -15.90
N PRO A 159 8.12 16.57 -15.54
CA PRO A 159 6.85 17.13 -15.13
C PRO A 159 5.83 17.05 -16.27
N GLY A 160 4.63 16.55 -15.94
CA GLY A 160 3.53 16.38 -16.89
C GLY A 160 3.47 15.01 -17.56
N VAL A 161 4.41 14.10 -17.28
CA VAL A 161 4.31 12.69 -17.69
C VAL A 161 3.79 11.87 -16.51
N ASN A 162 2.65 11.24 -16.71
CA ASN A 162 2.06 10.30 -15.78
C ASN A 162 2.70 8.91 -15.98
N LEU A 163 3.13 8.28 -14.89
CA LEU A 163 3.79 6.97 -14.91
C LEU A 163 2.93 5.85 -14.30
N GLY A 164 1.79 6.20 -13.73
CA GLY A 164 0.84 5.25 -13.15
C GLY A 164 0.29 4.25 -14.16
N CYS A 165 -0.42 3.24 -13.67
CA CYS A 165 -0.97 2.16 -14.45
C CYS A 165 -2.34 2.53 -15.05
N GLU A 166 -2.45 2.48 -16.38
CA GLU A 166 -3.67 2.78 -17.13
C GLU A 166 -4.76 1.72 -16.84
N LEU A 167 -4.42 0.43 -16.87
CA LEU A 167 -5.35 -0.65 -16.60
C LEU A 167 -5.89 -0.61 -15.15
N LEU A 168 -5.05 -0.21 -14.19
CA LEU A 168 -5.50 0.02 -12.82
C LEU A 168 -6.48 1.20 -12.74
N ARG A 169 -6.23 2.27 -13.49
CA ARG A 169 -7.15 3.41 -13.60
C ARG A 169 -8.51 2.97 -14.11
N GLU A 170 -8.55 2.20 -15.21
CA GLU A 170 -9.80 1.66 -15.77
C GLU A 170 -10.55 0.81 -14.74
N ARG A 171 -9.83 -0.05 -13.99
CA ARG A 171 -10.45 -0.86 -12.94
C ARG A 171 -11.03 -0.02 -11.81
N ILE A 172 -10.29 0.97 -11.32
CA ILE A 172 -10.75 1.89 -10.25
C ILE A 172 -11.99 2.66 -10.68
N GLU A 173 -12.10 3.09 -11.93
CA GLU A 173 -13.30 3.77 -12.44
C GLU A 173 -14.56 2.89 -12.40
N VAL A 174 -14.38 1.57 -12.48
CA VAL A 174 -15.47 0.59 -12.36
C VAL A 174 -15.84 0.33 -10.90
N ILE A 175 -14.84 0.01 -10.05
CA ILE A 175 -15.07 -0.43 -8.67
C ILE A 175 -15.29 0.72 -7.69
N LYS A 176 -14.71 1.90 -7.96
CA LYS A 176 -14.81 3.12 -7.16
C LYS A 176 -14.58 2.88 -5.67
N PRO A 177 -13.40 2.37 -5.27
CA PRO A 177 -13.09 2.19 -3.85
C PRO A 177 -13.15 3.54 -3.16
N LYS A 178 -13.50 3.58 -1.88
CA LYS A 178 -13.52 4.83 -1.11
C LYS A 178 -12.13 5.41 -0.90
N ILE A 179 -11.16 4.52 -0.68
CA ILE A 179 -9.73 4.88 -0.49
C ILE A 179 -8.87 4.02 -1.41
N HIS A 180 -7.88 4.64 -2.06
CA HIS A 180 -6.79 3.97 -2.76
C HIS A 180 -5.44 4.44 -2.20
N VAL A 181 -4.69 3.51 -1.63
CA VAL A 181 -3.38 3.76 -1.00
C VAL A 181 -2.28 3.12 -1.85
N PHE A 182 -1.20 3.85 -2.07
CA PHE A 182 -0.05 3.41 -2.86
C PHE A 182 1.22 4.18 -2.47
N GLY A 183 2.35 3.86 -3.11
CA GLY A 183 3.63 4.53 -2.97
C GLY A 183 4.41 4.53 -4.29
N HIS A 184 5.61 3.89 -4.31
CA HIS A 184 6.47 3.67 -5.47
C HIS A 184 7.04 4.95 -6.10
N ILE A 185 6.22 5.94 -6.43
CA ILE A 185 6.66 7.22 -6.96
C ILE A 185 6.82 8.20 -5.80
N HIS A 186 8.01 8.24 -5.19
CA HIS A 186 8.28 9.02 -3.99
C HIS A 186 7.96 10.51 -4.13
N THR A 187 8.18 11.07 -5.34
CA THR A 187 7.85 12.47 -5.63
C THR A 187 6.36 12.77 -5.69
N GLY A 188 5.54 11.73 -5.78
CA GLY A 188 4.08 11.83 -5.80
C GLY A 188 3.43 11.89 -4.42
N TYR A 189 4.23 11.78 -3.32
CA TYR A 189 3.70 11.81 -1.96
C TYR A 189 2.63 12.88 -1.76
N GLY A 190 1.52 12.49 -1.13
CA GLY A 190 0.43 13.40 -0.83
C GLY A 190 -0.95 12.78 -0.97
N TYR A 191 -1.93 13.64 -1.15
CA TYR A 191 -3.35 13.31 -1.19
C TYR A 191 -4.06 13.98 -2.36
N LYS A 192 -5.05 13.28 -2.93
CA LYS A 192 -5.96 13.80 -3.95
C LYS A 192 -7.34 13.15 -3.77
N PHE A 193 -8.41 13.91 -3.96
CA PHE A 193 -9.77 13.40 -4.04
C PHE A 193 -10.37 13.71 -5.42
N ASP A 194 -10.99 12.75 -6.07
CA ASP A 194 -11.58 12.91 -7.41
C ASP A 194 -13.10 13.05 -7.42
N GLY A 195 -13.72 13.12 -6.24
CA GLY A 195 -15.17 13.15 -6.07
C GLY A 195 -15.79 11.79 -5.69
N ASN A 196 -15.04 10.68 -5.82
CA ASN A 196 -15.45 9.32 -5.44
C ASN A 196 -14.42 8.64 -4.54
N THR A 197 -13.16 8.68 -4.93
CA THR A 197 -12.04 7.98 -4.29
C THR A 197 -11.04 8.96 -3.69
N HIS A 198 -10.60 8.69 -2.47
CA HIS A 198 -9.48 9.35 -1.81
C HIS A 198 -8.19 8.62 -2.16
N TYR A 199 -7.27 9.29 -2.86
CA TYR A 199 -5.97 8.74 -3.27
C TYR A 199 -4.88 9.21 -2.33
N PHE A 200 -4.10 8.27 -1.80
CA PHE A 200 -2.96 8.54 -0.92
C PHE A 200 -1.70 7.92 -1.50
N ASN A 201 -0.75 8.75 -1.93
CA ASN A 201 0.61 8.30 -2.11
C ASN A 201 1.34 8.47 -0.78
N ALA A 202 1.61 7.35 -0.11
CA ALA A 202 2.07 7.28 1.27
C ALA A 202 3.58 7.02 1.39
N ALA A 203 4.37 7.24 0.33
CA ALA A 203 5.82 7.08 0.35
C ALA A 203 6.44 7.99 1.42
N VAL A 204 7.09 7.43 2.43
CA VAL A 204 7.68 8.20 3.55
C VAL A 204 9.10 8.69 3.28
N LEU A 205 9.78 8.14 2.27
CA LEU A 205 11.10 8.56 1.83
C LEU A 205 11.02 9.40 0.57
N ASP A 206 11.93 10.38 0.45
CA ASP A 206 12.12 11.15 -0.78
C ASP A 206 12.90 10.35 -1.85
N GLU A 207 13.13 10.94 -3.02
CA GLU A 207 13.88 10.32 -4.11
C GLU A 207 15.37 10.03 -3.79
N ASN A 208 15.89 10.57 -2.68
CA ASN A 208 17.24 10.28 -2.17
C ASN A 208 17.19 9.26 -1.01
N TYR A 209 16.02 8.66 -0.78
CA TYR A 209 15.79 7.73 0.32
C TYR A 209 16.00 8.34 1.72
N ASN A 210 15.76 9.65 1.88
CA ASN A 210 15.74 10.29 3.19
C ASN A 210 14.31 10.33 3.74
N PHE A 211 14.16 10.13 5.05
CA PHE A 211 12.89 10.30 5.72
C PHE A 211 12.54 11.79 5.82
N THR A 212 11.75 12.28 4.88
CA THR A 212 11.32 13.68 4.78
C THR A 212 9.81 13.85 4.75
N GLN A 213 9.08 12.77 4.50
CA GLN A 213 7.63 12.76 4.35
C GLN A 213 6.99 12.06 5.56
N LYS A 214 5.98 12.69 6.14
CA LYS A 214 5.32 12.16 7.34
C LYS A 214 4.34 11.02 6.97
N PRO A 215 4.08 10.07 7.90
CA PRO A 215 2.91 9.20 7.76
C PRO A 215 1.63 10.01 7.56
N LEU A 216 0.78 9.58 6.63
CA LEU A 216 -0.52 10.21 6.40
C LEU A 216 -1.54 9.56 7.31
N THR A 217 -2.12 10.33 8.22
CA THR A 217 -3.11 9.81 9.18
C THR A 217 -4.42 10.56 9.02
N VAL A 218 -5.50 9.81 8.96
CA VAL A 218 -6.85 10.35 8.83
C VAL A 218 -7.81 9.70 9.83
N ASN A 219 -8.81 10.47 10.25
CA ASN A 219 -10.04 9.92 10.80
C ASN A 219 -11.06 9.80 9.65
N TRP A 220 -11.33 8.57 9.24
CA TRP A 220 -12.25 8.26 8.14
C TRP A 220 -13.57 7.71 8.65
N ASN A 221 -14.67 8.25 8.11
CA ASN A 221 -16.00 7.71 8.34
C ASN A 221 -16.39 6.81 7.15
N PRO A 222 -16.48 5.47 7.32
CA PRO A 222 -16.79 4.56 6.22
C PRO A 222 -18.23 4.70 5.68
N GLU A 223 -19.16 5.27 6.44
CA GLU A 223 -20.54 5.47 6.00
C GLU A 223 -20.68 6.68 5.09
N THR A 224 -20.12 7.83 5.50
CA THR A 224 -20.22 9.09 4.75
C THR A 224 -19.09 9.29 3.75
N ASN A 225 -18.02 8.51 3.84
CA ASN A 225 -16.76 8.67 3.12
C ASN A 225 -16.05 9.99 3.41
N GLU A 226 -16.37 10.64 4.53
CA GLU A 226 -15.66 11.85 4.95
C GLU A 226 -14.35 11.49 5.64
N ILE A 227 -13.33 12.32 5.41
CA ILE A 227 -12.02 12.19 6.06
C ILE A 227 -11.63 13.52 6.73
N GLU A 228 -10.95 13.40 7.87
CA GLU A 228 -10.28 14.48 8.58
C GLU A 228 -8.81 14.11 8.76
N PHE A 229 -7.89 14.97 8.35
CA PHE A 229 -6.45 14.76 8.57
C PHE A 229 -6.07 15.04 10.02
N LEU A 230 -5.23 14.17 10.61
CA LEU A 230 -4.74 14.24 11.98
C LEU A 230 -3.27 14.64 12.04
#